data_a7aa772c920379a241fe3302fc0eceb1
#
_entry.id   a7aa772c920379a241fe3302fc0eceb1
#
_cell.length_a   1.000
_cell.length_b   1.000
_cell.length_c   1.000
_cell.angle_alpha   90.00
_cell.angle_beta   90.00
_cell.angle_gamma   90.00
#
_symmetry.space_group_name_H-M   'P 1'
#
loop_
_entity.id
_entity.type
_entity.pdbx_description
1 polymer ?
#
loop_
_entity_poly.entity_id
_entity_poly.type
_entity_poly.pdbx_seq_one_letter_code
_entity_poly.pdbx_strand_id
1 'polypeptide(L)'
;MNLPPLSLYVHVPWCVQKCPYCDFNSHGQKGDIPEAEYIQHLIDDLKADLHLVQGRKIHSIFIGGGTPSLLTGDAYTRLLKEVDSLIGLSDNCEITLEANPGTVETGRFKEYVKAGINRISIGVQSMQNDKLKALGRIHGADEANYAAEQAKHAGLNSFNLDLMHGLPGQSLEDALSDLKHIIALNPPHISWYQLTIEPNTQFASKPPTLPQDETLWDIQEQGQALLAQAGYIQYEISGYAKPGYQCQHNLNYWRFGDYLGIGCGAHGKVTDAKTGVITRTEKVKHPRGYMDLIKPYMYKRWEVEQDDLAFEFFMNRFRLVEPCPIEDFSSLTSQPLQSQQAALTKAINAGLLIQENGHWQVSVKGHRFLNDLLELFV
;
A
#
# COMPACT_ATOMS: atom_id res chain seq x y z
N MET A 1 -27.42 -6.52 -2.03
CA MET A 1 -26.33 -5.55 -2.24
C MET A 1 -25.21 -6.25 -3.01
N ASN A 2 -24.64 -5.64 -4.02
CA ASN A 2 -23.42 -6.18 -4.64
C ASN A 2 -22.25 -5.85 -3.72
N LEU A 3 -21.58 -6.88 -3.20
CA LEU A 3 -20.42 -6.70 -2.36
C LEU A 3 -19.24 -6.12 -3.16
N PRO A 4 -18.42 -5.25 -2.57
CA PRO A 4 -17.19 -4.80 -3.17
C PRO A 4 -16.23 -5.98 -3.49
N PRO A 5 -15.29 -5.82 -4.45
CA PRO A 5 -14.23 -6.82 -4.64
C PRO A 5 -13.48 -7.09 -3.34
N LEU A 6 -13.03 -8.34 -3.15
CA LEU A 6 -12.34 -8.77 -1.95
C LEU A 6 -10.84 -8.95 -2.22
N SER A 7 -10.01 -8.26 -1.47
CA SER A 7 -8.55 -8.44 -1.45
C SER A 7 -8.09 -9.14 -0.19
N LEU A 8 -6.86 -9.65 -0.20
CA LEU A 8 -6.19 -10.21 0.98
C LEU A 8 -4.89 -9.46 1.24
N TYR A 9 -4.75 -8.91 2.44
CA TYR A 9 -3.48 -8.39 2.95
C TYR A 9 -2.83 -9.40 3.88
N VAL A 10 -1.57 -9.72 3.62
CA VAL A 10 -0.76 -10.62 4.46
C VAL A 10 0.37 -9.83 5.08
N HIS A 11 0.40 -9.77 6.40
CA HIS A 11 1.44 -9.03 7.12
C HIS A 11 2.57 -9.95 7.56
N VAL A 12 3.82 -9.60 7.21
CA VAL A 12 5.05 -10.25 7.67
C VAL A 12 5.82 -9.26 8.56
N PRO A 13 5.93 -9.51 9.87
CA PRO A 13 6.35 -8.47 10.81
C PRO A 13 7.86 -8.27 10.95
N TRP A 14 8.71 -9.11 10.37
CA TRP A 14 10.15 -9.06 10.61
C TRP A 14 10.90 -8.17 9.63
N CYS A 15 11.90 -7.46 10.15
CA CYS A 15 12.93 -6.73 9.39
C CYS A 15 14.31 -7.15 9.89
N VAL A 16 15.32 -7.11 9.03
CA VAL A 16 16.72 -7.20 9.47
C VAL A 16 17.01 -6.04 10.43
N GLN A 17 16.62 -4.83 10.04
CA GLN A 17 16.74 -3.62 10.85
C GLN A 17 15.51 -2.73 10.60
N LYS A 18 14.92 -2.18 11.68
CA LYS A 18 13.82 -1.21 11.56
C LYS A 18 14.40 0.17 11.24
N CYS A 19 13.90 0.78 10.16
CA CYS A 19 14.30 2.13 9.75
C CYS A 19 13.76 3.18 10.73
N PRO A 20 14.50 4.30 10.96
CA PRO A 20 14.14 5.31 11.95
C PRO A 20 12.85 6.10 11.62
N TYR A 21 12.41 6.10 10.36
CA TYR A 21 11.18 6.75 9.91
C TYR A 21 9.95 5.81 9.88
N CYS A 22 10.16 4.49 10.01
CA CYS A 22 9.11 3.49 9.76
C CYS A 22 8.15 3.38 10.94
N ASP A 23 6.86 3.63 10.69
CA ASP A 23 5.74 3.48 11.62
C ASP A 23 5.03 2.11 11.52
N PHE A 24 5.36 1.31 10.50
CA PHE A 24 4.75 0.00 10.31
C PHE A 24 4.95 -0.92 11.52
N ASN A 25 4.02 -1.88 11.70
CA ASN A 25 4.14 -2.93 12.69
C ASN A 25 5.27 -3.90 12.33
N SER A 26 6.51 -3.41 12.44
CA SER A 26 7.72 -4.15 12.09
C SER A 26 8.64 -4.33 13.30
N HIS A 27 9.26 -5.50 13.38
CA HIS A 27 10.09 -5.94 14.50
C HIS A 27 11.45 -6.37 14.00
N GLY A 28 12.52 -5.82 14.60
CA GLY A 28 13.88 -6.28 14.30
C GLY A 28 14.03 -7.78 14.57
N GLN A 29 14.55 -8.51 13.60
CA GLN A 29 14.81 -9.95 13.72
C GLN A 29 15.85 -10.20 14.80
N LYS A 30 15.55 -11.15 15.70
CA LYS A 30 16.48 -11.66 16.73
C LYS A 30 16.54 -13.19 16.60
N GLY A 31 17.57 -13.70 15.93
CA GLY A 31 17.70 -15.12 15.62
C GLY A 31 16.92 -15.53 14.37
N ASP A 32 16.67 -16.84 14.21
CA ASP A 32 15.96 -17.39 13.06
C ASP A 32 14.48 -17.03 13.08
N ILE A 33 13.92 -16.77 11.89
CA ILE A 33 12.48 -16.54 11.72
C ILE A 33 11.79 -17.92 11.80
N PRO A 34 10.77 -18.10 12.66
CA PRO A 34 10.00 -19.34 12.72
C PRO A 34 9.04 -19.46 11.53
N GLU A 35 9.59 -19.53 10.32
CA GLU A 35 8.87 -19.40 9.06
C GLU A 35 7.72 -20.41 8.92
N ALA A 36 8.02 -21.69 9.11
CA ALA A 36 7.04 -22.77 8.94
C ALA A 36 5.87 -22.65 9.93
N GLU A 37 6.17 -22.24 11.17
CA GLU A 37 5.18 -21.98 12.22
C GLU A 37 4.34 -20.76 11.88
N TYR A 38 4.98 -19.66 11.45
CA TYR A 38 4.26 -18.43 11.08
C TYR A 38 3.31 -18.63 9.90
N ILE A 39 3.73 -19.37 8.87
CA ILE A 39 2.86 -19.74 7.75
C ILE A 39 1.67 -20.56 8.24
N GLN A 40 1.85 -21.46 9.19
CA GLN A 40 0.73 -22.21 9.76
C GLN A 40 -0.25 -21.27 10.48
N HIS A 41 0.26 -20.33 11.27
CA HIS A 41 -0.59 -19.31 11.93
C HIS A 41 -1.34 -18.43 10.92
N LEU A 42 -0.72 -18.02 9.81
CA LEU A 42 -1.41 -17.28 8.75
C LEU A 42 -2.57 -18.07 8.15
N ILE A 43 -2.37 -19.37 7.91
CA ILE A 43 -3.42 -20.25 7.38
C ILE A 43 -4.56 -20.43 8.39
N ASP A 44 -4.25 -20.59 9.66
CA ASP A 44 -5.26 -20.76 10.70
C ASP A 44 -6.00 -19.46 11.02
N ASP A 45 -5.32 -18.31 10.92
CA ASP A 45 -5.94 -16.98 10.98
C ASP A 45 -6.94 -16.78 9.81
N LEU A 46 -6.55 -17.16 8.59
CA LEU A 46 -7.43 -17.12 7.43
C LEU A 46 -8.66 -18.01 7.63
N LYS A 47 -8.47 -19.23 8.15
CA LYS A 47 -9.58 -20.15 8.43
C LYS A 47 -10.58 -19.56 9.43
N ALA A 48 -10.12 -18.85 10.44
CA ALA A 48 -10.98 -18.18 11.41
C ALA A 48 -11.85 -17.08 10.76
N ASP A 49 -11.37 -16.45 9.71
CA ASP A 49 -12.04 -15.34 9.01
C ASP A 49 -12.82 -15.78 7.76
N LEU A 50 -12.90 -17.07 7.41
CA LEU A 50 -13.59 -17.55 6.21
C LEU A 50 -15.07 -17.10 6.13
N HIS A 51 -15.73 -16.94 7.27
CA HIS A 51 -17.11 -16.43 7.33
C HIS A 51 -17.28 -15.00 6.76
N LEU A 52 -16.19 -14.21 6.73
CA LEU A 52 -16.16 -12.85 6.18
C LEU A 52 -16.04 -12.81 4.65
N VAL A 53 -15.67 -13.93 4.02
CA VAL A 53 -15.48 -14.02 2.55
C VAL A 53 -16.82 -13.88 1.81
N GLN A 54 -17.89 -14.42 2.37
CA GLN A 54 -19.25 -14.32 1.84
C GLN A 54 -19.37 -14.75 0.36
N GLY A 55 -18.68 -15.85 -0.01
CA GLY A 55 -18.73 -16.46 -1.35
C GLY A 55 -17.95 -15.74 -2.45
N ARG A 56 -17.15 -14.72 -2.11
CA ARG A 56 -16.28 -14.01 -3.07
C ARG A 56 -14.95 -14.75 -3.30
N LYS A 57 -14.37 -14.56 -4.48
CA LYS A 57 -12.96 -14.91 -4.76
C LYS A 57 -12.05 -13.76 -4.39
N ILE A 58 -10.77 -14.06 -4.13
CA ILE A 58 -9.74 -13.04 -3.90
C ILE A 58 -9.34 -12.41 -5.23
N HIS A 59 -9.47 -11.08 -5.31
CA HIS A 59 -9.13 -10.27 -6.48
C HIS A 59 -7.64 -9.88 -6.53
N SER A 60 -7.07 -9.60 -5.35
CA SER A 60 -5.65 -9.31 -5.22
C SER A 60 -5.11 -9.72 -3.84
N ILE A 61 -3.82 -10.09 -3.80
CA ILE A 61 -3.09 -10.37 -2.57
C ILE A 61 -1.91 -9.39 -2.48
N PHE A 62 -1.72 -8.80 -1.30
CA PHE A 62 -0.56 -7.97 -1.03
C PHE A 62 0.15 -8.48 0.23
N ILE A 63 1.40 -8.88 0.07
CA ILE A 63 2.25 -9.41 1.14
C ILE A 63 3.24 -8.32 1.53
N GLY A 64 3.01 -7.69 2.67
CA GLY A 64 3.74 -6.50 3.10
C GLY A 64 4.07 -6.48 4.60
N GLY A 65 4.47 -5.31 5.07
CA GLY A 65 4.68 -5.02 6.49
C GLY A 65 6.12 -4.74 6.88
N GLY A 66 6.85 -5.72 7.37
CA GLY A 66 8.28 -5.58 7.68
C GLY A 66 9.14 -5.77 6.42
N THR A 67 9.60 -6.99 6.21
CA THR A 67 10.40 -7.37 5.03
C THR A 67 9.97 -8.77 4.58
N PRO A 68 8.89 -8.88 3.81
CA PRO A 68 8.38 -10.19 3.34
C PRO A 68 9.41 -11.02 2.56
N SER A 69 10.35 -10.37 1.88
CA SER A 69 11.44 -11.05 1.15
C SER A 69 12.46 -11.79 2.05
N LEU A 70 12.26 -11.78 3.36
CA LEU A 70 12.99 -12.65 4.29
C LEU A 70 12.49 -14.09 4.29
N LEU A 71 11.22 -14.33 3.90
CA LEU A 71 10.66 -15.69 3.84
C LEU A 71 10.97 -16.33 2.48
N THR A 72 10.96 -17.68 2.46
CA THR A 72 11.31 -18.48 1.28
C THR A 72 10.17 -18.58 0.26
N GLY A 73 10.50 -18.93 -0.99
CA GLY A 73 9.50 -19.23 -2.03
C GLY A 73 8.63 -20.45 -1.67
N ASP A 74 9.17 -21.43 -0.97
CA ASP A 74 8.43 -22.60 -0.51
C ASP A 74 7.38 -22.25 0.54
N ALA A 75 7.70 -21.33 1.46
CA ALA A 75 6.74 -20.78 2.42
C ALA A 75 5.55 -20.13 1.73
N TYR A 76 5.80 -19.30 0.72
CA TYR A 76 4.74 -18.65 -0.07
C TYR A 76 3.99 -19.64 -0.95
N THR A 77 4.65 -20.65 -1.51
CA THR A 77 3.97 -21.73 -2.25
C THR A 77 2.93 -22.40 -1.38
N ARG A 78 3.28 -22.74 -0.13
CA ARG A 78 2.36 -23.34 0.83
C ARG A 78 1.20 -22.41 1.18
N LEU A 79 1.49 -21.14 1.50
CA LEU A 79 0.46 -20.15 1.87
C LEU A 79 -0.53 -19.92 0.72
N LEU A 80 -0.04 -19.62 -0.49
CA LEU A 80 -0.89 -19.29 -1.62
C LEU A 80 -1.73 -20.46 -2.10
N LYS A 81 -1.22 -21.69 -2.01
CA LYS A 81 -1.98 -22.91 -2.28
C LYS A 81 -3.16 -23.07 -1.31
N GLU A 82 -2.93 -22.82 -0.02
CA GLU A 82 -3.98 -22.90 0.99
C GLU A 82 -5.03 -21.77 0.80
N VAL A 83 -4.60 -20.54 0.49
CA VAL A 83 -5.51 -19.43 0.17
C VAL A 83 -6.43 -19.79 -1.00
N ASP A 84 -5.85 -20.31 -2.09
CA ASP A 84 -6.63 -20.72 -3.27
C ASP A 84 -7.59 -21.88 -2.95
N SER A 85 -7.15 -22.85 -2.19
CA SER A 85 -7.98 -23.98 -1.76
C SER A 85 -9.16 -23.57 -0.87
N LEU A 86 -8.94 -22.60 0.04
CA LEU A 86 -9.95 -22.19 1.04
C LEU A 86 -10.96 -21.19 0.49
N ILE A 87 -10.54 -20.28 -0.39
CA ILE A 87 -11.37 -19.16 -0.87
C ILE A 87 -11.51 -19.18 -2.39
N GLY A 88 -10.42 -19.49 -3.10
CA GLY A 88 -10.29 -19.36 -4.55
C GLY A 88 -9.77 -17.99 -4.98
N LEU A 89 -8.93 -17.99 -6.00
CA LEU A 89 -8.39 -16.78 -6.63
C LEU A 89 -9.18 -16.47 -7.90
N SER A 90 -9.30 -15.18 -8.23
CA SER A 90 -9.81 -14.75 -9.54
C SER A 90 -8.76 -15.04 -10.62
N ASP A 91 -9.20 -15.18 -11.88
CA ASP A 91 -8.35 -15.62 -13.00
C ASP A 91 -7.13 -14.69 -13.21
N ASN A 92 -7.26 -13.40 -12.90
CA ASN A 92 -6.19 -12.40 -13.02
C ASN A 92 -5.79 -11.82 -11.65
N CYS A 93 -5.77 -12.65 -10.61
CA CYS A 93 -5.39 -12.19 -9.26
C CYS A 93 -3.98 -11.63 -9.26
N GLU A 94 -3.86 -10.35 -8.90
CA GLU A 94 -2.54 -9.73 -8.65
C GLU A 94 -2.00 -10.19 -7.30
N ILE A 95 -0.81 -10.75 -7.27
CA ILE A 95 -0.14 -11.20 -6.05
C ILE A 95 1.17 -10.45 -5.92
N THR A 96 1.17 -9.43 -5.05
CA THR A 96 2.33 -8.56 -4.78
C THR A 96 3.08 -9.00 -3.55
N LEU A 97 4.42 -8.98 -3.62
CA LEU A 97 5.34 -9.14 -2.50
C LEU A 97 6.23 -7.91 -2.35
N GLU A 98 6.35 -7.37 -1.15
CA GLU A 98 7.35 -6.35 -0.83
C GLU A 98 8.73 -6.96 -0.62
N ALA A 99 9.76 -6.31 -1.18
CA ALA A 99 11.15 -6.73 -1.08
C ALA A 99 12.07 -5.57 -0.69
N ASN A 100 13.07 -5.88 0.15
CA ASN A 100 14.18 -4.97 0.42
C ASN A 100 15.35 -5.35 -0.50
N PRO A 101 15.99 -4.41 -1.23
CA PRO A 101 17.13 -4.70 -2.09
C PRO A 101 18.25 -5.48 -1.41
N GLY A 102 18.55 -5.18 -0.14
CA GLY A 102 19.60 -5.85 0.64
C GLY A 102 19.28 -7.31 1.05
N THR A 103 18.08 -7.82 0.72
CA THR A 103 17.70 -9.22 0.97
C THR A 103 17.50 -10.03 -0.32
N VAL A 104 17.85 -9.45 -1.47
CA VAL A 104 17.68 -10.08 -2.78
C VAL A 104 18.91 -10.91 -3.12
N GLU A 105 18.82 -12.20 -2.87
CA GLU A 105 19.80 -13.19 -3.33
C GLU A 105 19.53 -13.57 -4.78
N THR A 106 20.58 -14.03 -5.46
CA THR A 106 20.46 -14.53 -6.86
C THR A 106 19.41 -15.64 -6.96
N GLY A 107 18.41 -15.45 -7.82
CA GLY A 107 17.36 -16.43 -8.07
C GLY A 107 16.14 -16.32 -7.12
N ARG A 108 16.21 -15.56 -6.04
CA ARG A 108 15.12 -15.40 -5.06
C ARG A 108 13.80 -14.98 -5.72
N PHE A 109 13.81 -14.00 -6.62
CA PHE A 109 12.60 -13.58 -7.31
C PHE A 109 12.00 -14.64 -8.23
N LYS A 110 12.85 -15.52 -8.82
CA LYS A 110 12.36 -16.67 -9.60
C LYS A 110 11.65 -17.70 -8.71
N GLU A 111 12.09 -17.89 -7.47
CA GLU A 111 11.40 -18.74 -6.50
C GLU A 111 10.02 -18.16 -6.15
N TYR A 112 9.91 -16.85 -5.97
CA TYR A 112 8.63 -16.20 -5.72
C TYR A 112 7.69 -16.31 -6.92
N VAL A 113 8.18 -16.16 -8.15
CA VAL A 113 7.37 -16.39 -9.36
C VAL A 113 6.86 -17.84 -9.43
N LYS A 114 7.68 -18.82 -9.10
CA LYS A 114 7.24 -20.23 -9.01
C LYS A 114 6.18 -20.44 -7.93
N ALA A 115 6.23 -19.69 -6.85
CA ALA A 115 5.21 -19.74 -5.79
C ALA A 115 3.88 -19.12 -6.21
N GLY A 116 3.82 -18.38 -7.35
CA GLY A 116 2.62 -17.71 -7.85
C GLY A 116 2.62 -16.19 -7.67
N ILE A 117 3.67 -15.60 -7.06
CA ILE A 117 3.81 -14.15 -6.96
C ILE A 117 4.08 -13.60 -8.37
N ASN A 118 3.28 -12.63 -8.81
CA ASN A 118 3.36 -12.08 -10.15
C ASN A 118 3.69 -10.58 -10.19
N ARG A 119 3.82 -9.93 -9.03
CA ARG A 119 4.27 -8.55 -8.87
C ARG A 119 5.20 -8.43 -7.65
N ILE A 120 6.26 -7.63 -7.76
CA ILE A 120 7.17 -7.31 -6.63
C ILE A 120 7.27 -5.80 -6.46
N SER A 121 7.20 -5.32 -5.21
CA SER A 121 7.48 -3.92 -4.84
C SER A 121 8.83 -3.85 -4.14
N ILE A 122 9.76 -3.07 -4.69
CA ILE A 122 11.14 -3.00 -4.21
C ILE A 122 11.36 -1.66 -3.52
N GLY A 123 11.63 -1.69 -2.22
CA GLY A 123 11.87 -0.49 -1.40
C GLY A 123 13.26 0.11 -1.61
N VAL A 124 13.49 0.79 -2.73
CA VAL A 124 14.76 1.44 -3.08
C VAL A 124 15.02 2.67 -2.22
N GLN A 125 14.07 3.57 -2.13
CA GLN A 125 14.01 4.82 -1.38
C GLN A 125 14.91 5.95 -1.91
N SER A 126 16.15 5.69 -2.30
CA SER A 126 17.07 6.62 -2.97
C SER A 126 18.14 5.85 -3.75
N MET A 127 18.74 6.49 -4.73
CA MET A 127 19.91 5.98 -5.47
C MET A 127 21.22 6.64 -5.00
N GLN A 128 21.17 7.35 -3.87
CA GLN A 128 22.32 8.02 -3.26
C GLN A 128 22.64 7.40 -1.90
N ASN A 129 23.89 6.90 -1.75
CA ASN A 129 24.28 6.15 -0.55
C ASN A 129 24.27 6.99 0.73
N ASP A 130 24.52 8.30 0.66
CA ASP A 130 24.43 9.21 1.81
C ASP A 130 22.97 9.38 2.28
N LYS A 131 22.03 9.48 1.35
CA LYS A 131 20.59 9.56 1.65
C LYS A 131 20.06 8.24 2.22
N LEU A 132 20.46 7.12 1.64
CA LEU A 132 20.13 5.78 2.17
C LEU A 132 20.66 5.59 3.60
N LYS A 133 21.89 6.02 3.86
CA LYS A 133 22.47 6.00 5.22
C LYS A 133 21.70 6.89 6.18
N ALA A 134 21.30 8.10 5.75
CA ALA A 134 20.48 9.00 6.57
C ALA A 134 19.11 8.42 6.91
N LEU A 135 18.53 7.62 6.00
CA LEU A 135 17.30 6.85 6.21
C LEU A 135 17.50 5.58 7.05
N GLY A 136 18.72 5.24 7.44
CA GLY A 136 19.01 3.98 8.18
C GLY A 136 18.79 2.72 7.34
N ARG A 137 18.93 2.82 6.00
CA ARG A 137 18.80 1.67 5.10
C ARG A 137 20.04 0.78 5.17
N ILE A 138 19.83 -0.54 5.04
CA ILE A 138 20.92 -1.53 5.08
C ILE A 138 21.54 -1.80 3.71
N HIS A 139 20.88 -1.36 2.62
CA HIS A 139 21.34 -1.51 1.24
C HIS A 139 21.90 -0.19 0.69
N GLY A 140 22.73 -0.29 -0.33
CA GLY A 140 23.21 0.82 -1.14
C GLY A 140 22.57 0.87 -2.54
N ALA A 141 23.02 1.84 -3.34
CA ALA A 141 22.51 2.02 -4.71
C ALA A 141 22.80 0.81 -5.62
N ASP A 142 23.93 0.12 -5.42
CA ASP A 142 24.30 -1.04 -6.22
C ASP A 142 23.35 -2.22 -5.99
N GLU A 143 22.96 -2.48 -4.73
CA GLU A 143 21.96 -3.51 -4.41
C GLU A 143 20.58 -3.14 -4.96
N ALA A 144 20.22 -1.85 -4.97
CA ALA A 144 18.97 -1.38 -5.57
C ALA A 144 18.95 -1.61 -7.09
N ASN A 145 20.04 -1.28 -7.80
CA ASN A 145 20.20 -1.58 -9.22
C ASN A 145 20.12 -3.08 -9.48
N TYR A 146 20.83 -3.88 -8.72
CA TYR A 146 20.83 -5.33 -8.85
C TYR A 146 19.41 -5.90 -8.67
N ALA A 147 18.68 -5.48 -7.63
CA ALA A 147 17.32 -5.94 -7.37
C ALA A 147 16.37 -5.59 -8.53
N ALA A 148 16.46 -4.38 -9.09
CA ALA A 148 15.67 -3.96 -10.25
C ALA A 148 15.96 -4.82 -11.49
N GLU A 149 17.24 -5.13 -11.77
CA GLU A 149 17.63 -6.01 -12.88
C GLU A 149 17.16 -7.47 -12.64
N GLN A 150 17.23 -7.98 -11.41
CA GLN A 150 16.69 -9.30 -11.09
C GLN A 150 15.16 -9.34 -11.31
N ALA A 151 14.43 -8.28 -10.97
CA ALA A 151 12.97 -8.20 -11.19
C ALA A 151 12.62 -8.25 -12.69
N LYS A 152 13.35 -7.54 -13.55
CA LYS A 152 13.15 -7.57 -15.01
C LYS A 152 13.28 -8.98 -15.60
N HIS A 153 14.17 -9.81 -15.05
CA HIS A 153 14.51 -11.13 -15.58
C HIS A 153 13.84 -12.29 -14.82
N ALA A 154 13.03 -12.00 -13.81
CA ALA A 154 12.38 -13.02 -12.98
C ALA A 154 11.18 -13.69 -13.65
N GLY A 155 10.57 -13.07 -14.65
CA GLY A 155 9.32 -13.53 -15.28
C GLY A 155 8.07 -13.00 -14.60
N LEU A 156 8.17 -11.86 -13.90
CA LEU A 156 7.05 -11.15 -13.27
C LEU A 156 6.17 -10.47 -14.32
N ASN A 157 4.88 -10.34 -14.02
CA ASN A 157 3.96 -9.50 -14.82
C ASN A 157 4.27 -8.01 -14.63
N SER A 158 4.68 -7.63 -13.43
CA SER A 158 5.01 -6.25 -13.07
C SER A 158 5.99 -6.18 -11.91
N PHE A 159 6.70 -5.07 -11.80
CA PHE A 159 7.41 -4.71 -10.58
C PHE A 159 7.34 -3.19 -10.35
N ASN A 160 7.44 -2.81 -9.10
CA ASN A 160 7.46 -1.44 -8.64
C ASN A 160 8.79 -1.10 -7.99
N LEU A 161 9.26 0.13 -8.17
CA LEU A 161 10.35 0.72 -7.41
C LEU A 161 9.79 1.83 -6.53
N ASP A 162 9.94 1.67 -5.20
CA ASP A 162 9.58 2.71 -4.24
C ASP A 162 10.73 3.71 -4.12
N LEU A 163 10.43 4.97 -4.32
CA LEU A 163 11.37 6.07 -4.22
C LEU A 163 10.80 7.16 -3.32
N MET A 164 11.61 7.67 -2.41
CA MET A 164 11.23 8.76 -1.52
C MET A 164 11.87 10.07 -1.98
N HIS A 165 11.20 11.19 -1.67
CA HIS A 165 11.76 12.53 -1.78
C HIS A 165 11.55 13.33 -0.50
N GLY A 166 12.09 14.54 -0.43
CA GLY A 166 12.07 15.32 0.81
C GLY A 166 12.96 14.71 1.91
N LEU A 167 14.03 14.02 1.52
CA LEU A 167 14.94 13.32 2.42
C LEU A 167 15.82 14.31 3.21
N PRO A 168 16.40 13.87 4.36
CA PRO A 168 17.30 14.72 5.13
C PRO A 168 18.43 15.32 4.27
N GLY A 169 18.50 16.66 4.21
CA GLY A 169 19.48 17.39 3.44
C GLY A 169 19.42 17.16 1.92
N GLN A 170 18.28 16.75 1.38
CA GLN A 170 18.10 16.54 -0.06
C GLN A 170 17.86 17.87 -0.79
N SER A 171 18.61 18.14 -1.84
CA SER A 171 18.36 19.26 -2.76
C SER A 171 17.36 18.87 -3.86
N LEU A 172 16.90 19.85 -4.63
CA LEU A 172 16.10 19.61 -5.83
C LEU A 172 16.85 18.73 -6.83
N GLU A 173 18.13 19.03 -7.06
CA GLU A 173 18.98 18.27 -7.98
C GLU A 173 19.14 16.81 -7.53
N ASP A 174 19.32 16.56 -6.23
CA ASP A 174 19.42 15.22 -5.67
C ASP A 174 18.12 14.42 -5.95
N ALA A 175 16.96 15.01 -5.66
CA ALA A 175 15.66 14.35 -5.86
C ALA A 175 15.40 14.03 -7.33
N LEU A 176 15.68 14.96 -8.23
CA LEU A 176 15.53 14.75 -9.68
C LEU A 176 16.55 13.77 -10.23
N SER A 177 17.77 13.72 -9.68
CA SER A 177 18.78 12.73 -10.03
C SER A 177 18.34 11.32 -9.67
N ASP A 178 17.82 11.10 -8.45
CA ASP A 178 17.25 9.83 -8.02
C ASP A 178 16.13 9.39 -8.96
N LEU A 179 15.20 10.29 -9.26
CA LEU A 179 14.06 9.99 -10.12
C LEU A 179 14.47 9.64 -11.55
N LYS A 180 15.44 10.37 -12.13
CA LYS A 180 16.01 10.06 -13.47
C LYS A 180 16.64 8.68 -13.49
N HIS A 181 17.35 8.30 -12.43
CA HIS A 181 17.98 7.00 -12.32
C HIS A 181 16.92 5.87 -12.30
N ILE A 182 15.87 6.03 -11.48
CA ILE A 182 14.75 5.07 -11.43
C ILE A 182 14.04 4.97 -12.78
N ILE A 183 13.78 6.09 -13.46
CA ILE A 183 13.19 6.12 -14.80
C ILE A 183 14.07 5.36 -15.81
N ALA A 184 15.40 5.51 -15.75
CA ALA A 184 16.34 4.81 -16.62
C ALA A 184 16.31 3.28 -16.41
N LEU A 185 16.01 2.81 -15.20
CA LEU A 185 15.76 1.39 -14.92
C LEU A 185 14.46 0.88 -15.55
N ASN A 186 13.62 1.77 -16.04
CA ASN A 186 12.43 1.47 -16.83
C ASN A 186 11.42 0.49 -16.18
N PRO A 187 11.08 0.64 -14.86
CA PRO A 187 10.08 -0.21 -14.24
C PRO A 187 8.69 0.04 -14.85
N PRO A 188 7.75 -0.91 -14.79
CA PRO A 188 6.35 -0.68 -15.17
C PRO A 188 5.61 0.28 -14.23
N HIS A 189 6.04 0.36 -12.97
CA HIS A 189 5.41 1.13 -11.90
C HIS A 189 6.47 1.80 -11.01
N ILE A 190 6.17 3.01 -10.58
CA ILE A 190 6.97 3.79 -9.60
C ILE A 190 6.04 4.26 -8.51
N SER A 191 6.39 3.99 -7.24
CA SER A 191 5.82 4.69 -6.09
C SER A 191 6.77 5.81 -5.71
N TRP A 192 6.34 7.05 -5.83
CA TRP A 192 7.15 8.21 -5.52
C TRP A 192 6.44 9.10 -4.50
N TYR A 193 6.99 9.18 -3.28
CA TYR A 193 6.32 9.80 -2.15
C TYR A 193 7.26 10.58 -1.25
N GLN A 194 6.72 11.62 -0.60
CA GLN A 194 7.45 12.46 0.33
C GLN A 194 7.68 11.76 1.67
N LEU A 195 8.88 11.94 2.25
CA LEU A 195 9.15 11.53 3.63
C LEU A 195 8.25 12.33 4.58
N THR A 196 7.46 11.60 5.38
CA THR A 196 6.68 12.16 6.49
C THR A 196 7.27 11.72 7.83
N ILE A 197 7.15 12.57 8.84
CA ILE A 197 7.59 12.26 10.20
C ILE A 197 6.40 11.71 10.98
N GLU A 198 6.30 10.40 11.04
CA GLU A 198 5.20 9.72 11.69
C GLU A 198 5.39 9.62 13.21
N PRO A 199 4.31 9.74 14.01
CA PRO A 199 4.35 9.56 15.46
C PRO A 199 4.95 8.19 15.84
N ASN A 200 5.55 8.12 17.05
CA ASN A 200 6.15 6.90 17.59
C ASN A 200 7.34 6.33 16.77
N THR A 201 7.95 7.12 15.91
CA THR A 201 9.19 6.79 15.19
C THR A 201 10.42 7.43 15.84
N GLN A 202 11.61 6.96 15.48
CA GLN A 202 12.84 7.61 15.93
C GLN A 202 12.96 9.02 15.34
N PHE A 203 12.51 9.24 14.10
CA PHE A 203 12.49 10.57 13.48
C PHE A 203 11.54 11.53 14.19
N ALA A 204 10.41 11.06 14.75
CA ALA A 204 9.57 11.91 15.60
C ALA A 204 10.27 12.33 16.89
N SER A 205 11.08 11.44 17.47
CA SER A 205 11.84 11.73 18.71
C SER A 205 13.08 12.60 18.47
N LYS A 206 13.70 12.47 17.31
CA LYS A 206 14.89 13.24 16.87
C LYS A 206 14.73 13.60 15.40
N PRO A 207 13.94 14.63 15.08
CA PRO A 207 13.65 14.99 13.69
C PRO A 207 14.94 15.38 12.95
N PRO A 208 15.18 14.82 11.75
CA PRO A 208 16.26 15.28 10.90
C PRO A 208 15.92 16.64 10.29
N THR A 209 16.94 17.34 9.80
CA THR A 209 16.71 18.56 9.00
C THR A 209 16.18 18.16 7.63
N LEU A 210 14.95 18.52 7.35
CA LEU A 210 14.28 18.30 6.06
C LEU A 210 14.40 19.56 5.16
N PRO A 211 14.22 19.42 3.84
CA PRO A 211 14.13 20.55 2.92
C PRO A 211 12.99 21.51 3.31
N GLN A 212 13.12 22.79 2.94
CA GLN A 212 12.08 23.80 3.13
C GLN A 212 10.88 23.53 2.19
N ASP A 213 9.70 24.06 2.55
CA ASP A 213 8.45 23.82 1.82
C ASP A 213 8.55 24.23 0.35
N GLU A 214 9.23 25.35 0.03
CA GLU A 214 9.45 25.77 -1.35
C GLU A 214 10.23 24.72 -2.16
N THR A 215 11.28 24.13 -1.53
CA THR A 215 12.08 23.08 -2.17
C THR A 215 11.27 21.81 -2.37
N LEU A 216 10.43 21.43 -1.37
CA LEU A 216 9.54 20.27 -1.48
C LEU A 216 8.52 20.45 -2.59
N TRP A 217 8.02 21.66 -2.74
CA TRP A 217 7.10 22.03 -3.81
C TRP A 217 7.76 21.92 -5.20
N ASP A 218 8.94 22.50 -5.36
CA ASP A 218 9.71 22.40 -6.61
C ASP A 218 10.05 20.96 -6.97
N ILE A 219 10.43 20.13 -5.98
CA ILE A 219 10.66 18.70 -6.18
C ILE A 219 9.40 18.03 -6.71
N GLN A 220 8.26 18.26 -6.07
CA GLN A 220 6.99 17.66 -6.44
C GLN A 220 6.57 18.04 -7.88
N GLU A 221 6.62 19.33 -8.20
CA GLU A 221 6.18 19.83 -9.51
C GLU A 221 7.10 19.36 -10.64
N GLN A 222 8.40 19.51 -10.47
CA GLN A 222 9.36 19.09 -11.49
C GLN A 222 9.48 17.57 -11.62
N GLY A 223 9.35 16.84 -10.52
CA GLY A 223 9.34 15.38 -10.53
C GLY A 223 8.12 14.80 -11.24
N GLN A 224 6.93 15.36 -11.00
CA GLN A 224 5.71 14.96 -11.72
C GLN A 224 5.84 15.23 -13.23
N ALA A 225 6.39 16.37 -13.61
CA ALA A 225 6.64 16.69 -15.01
C ALA A 225 7.63 15.71 -15.66
N LEU A 226 8.69 15.31 -14.93
CA LEU A 226 9.67 14.34 -15.39
C LEU A 226 9.07 12.94 -15.58
N LEU A 227 8.25 12.48 -14.64
CA LEU A 227 7.53 11.20 -14.74
C LEU A 227 6.58 11.18 -15.93
N ALA A 228 5.80 12.25 -16.12
CA ALA A 228 4.88 12.36 -17.25
C ALA A 228 5.63 12.36 -18.60
N GLN A 229 6.76 13.06 -18.72
CA GLN A 229 7.61 13.04 -19.91
C GLN A 229 8.18 11.64 -20.22
N ALA A 230 8.43 10.84 -19.18
CA ALA A 230 8.88 9.46 -19.29
C ALA A 230 7.76 8.45 -19.57
N GLY A 231 6.50 8.90 -19.71
CA GLY A 231 5.34 8.07 -20.03
C GLY A 231 4.67 7.40 -18.84
N TYR A 232 4.97 7.84 -17.62
CA TYR A 232 4.27 7.39 -16.42
C TYR A 232 3.04 8.25 -16.17
N ILE A 233 1.91 7.61 -15.94
CA ILE A 233 0.63 8.26 -15.64
C ILE A 233 0.42 8.17 -14.13
N GLN A 234 0.25 9.31 -13.48
CA GLN A 234 -0.19 9.35 -12.09
C GLN A 234 -1.64 8.85 -12.01
N TYR A 235 -1.92 7.86 -11.17
CA TYR A 235 -3.26 7.33 -10.99
C TYR A 235 -3.78 7.48 -9.55
N GLU A 236 -2.87 7.69 -8.58
CA GLU A 236 -3.16 8.06 -7.19
C GLU A 236 -2.05 8.98 -6.67
N ILE A 237 -2.14 9.47 -5.43
CA ILE A 237 -1.26 10.50 -4.86
C ILE A 237 0.23 10.19 -5.09
N SER A 238 0.64 8.95 -4.88
CA SER A 238 2.05 8.51 -4.92
C SER A 238 2.34 7.47 -6.01
N GLY A 239 1.32 7.00 -6.71
CA GLY A 239 1.41 5.91 -7.68
C GLY A 239 1.48 6.40 -9.12
N TYR A 240 2.55 6.01 -9.81
CA TYR A 240 2.82 6.34 -11.21
C TYR A 240 3.06 5.04 -11.99
N ALA A 241 2.30 4.82 -13.05
CA ALA A 241 2.38 3.58 -13.81
C ALA A 241 2.37 3.83 -15.31
N LYS A 242 2.98 2.91 -16.06
CA LYS A 242 2.71 2.79 -17.49
C LYS A 242 1.29 2.25 -17.69
N PRO A 243 0.64 2.50 -18.85
CA PRO A 243 -0.70 2.01 -19.11
C PRO A 243 -0.86 0.50 -18.82
N GLY A 244 -1.83 0.14 -17.99
CA GLY A 244 -2.12 -1.25 -17.63
C GLY A 244 -1.30 -1.83 -16.46
N TYR A 245 -0.42 -1.04 -15.83
CA TYR A 245 0.44 -1.50 -14.72
C TYR A 245 0.12 -0.88 -13.35
N GLN A 246 -1.07 -0.28 -13.20
CA GLN A 246 -1.53 0.19 -11.88
C GLN A 246 -1.65 -0.98 -10.90
N CYS A 247 -1.30 -0.75 -9.63
CA CYS A 247 -1.42 -1.75 -8.57
C CYS A 247 -2.89 -2.03 -8.26
N GLN A 248 -3.39 -3.23 -8.56
CA GLN A 248 -4.79 -3.59 -8.39
C GLN A 248 -5.19 -3.64 -6.91
N HIS A 249 -4.27 -4.05 -6.04
CA HIS A 249 -4.51 -4.07 -4.61
C HIS A 249 -4.74 -2.65 -4.05
N ASN A 250 -3.88 -1.68 -4.45
CA ASN A 250 -4.03 -0.29 -4.04
C ASN A 250 -5.32 0.32 -4.62
N LEU A 251 -5.62 0.05 -5.90
CA LEU A 251 -6.87 0.49 -6.50
C LEU A 251 -8.10 -0.04 -5.75
N ASN A 252 -8.06 -1.29 -5.27
CA ASN A 252 -9.15 -1.83 -4.46
C ASN A 252 -9.34 -1.03 -3.17
N TYR A 253 -8.27 -0.68 -2.46
CA TYR A 253 -8.36 0.18 -1.28
C TYR A 253 -8.95 1.55 -1.60
N TRP A 254 -8.41 2.22 -2.62
CA TRP A 254 -8.81 3.58 -2.97
C TRP A 254 -10.21 3.65 -3.60
N ARG A 255 -10.69 2.55 -4.20
CA ARG A 255 -12.09 2.41 -4.65
C ARG A 255 -13.03 1.94 -3.55
N PHE A 256 -12.61 2.01 -2.30
CA PHE A 256 -13.37 1.62 -1.14
C PHE A 256 -13.76 0.13 -1.11
N GLY A 257 -12.97 -0.73 -1.74
CA GLY A 257 -13.15 -2.18 -1.76
C GLY A 257 -12.93 -2.84 -0.39
N ASP A 258 -13.35 -4.11 -0.27
CA ASP A 258 -13.14 -4.90 0.93
C ASP A 258 -11.79 -5.61 0.92
N TYR A 259 -11.26 -5.87 2.10
CA TYR A 259 -10.06 -6.67 2.27
C TYR A 259 -10.03 -7.40 3.61
N LEU A 260 -9.56 -8.65 3.57
CA LEU A 260 -9.18 -9.40 4.77
C LEU A 260 -7.73 -9.05 5.10
N GLY A 261 -7.44 -8.95 6.40
CA GLY A 261 -6.07 -8.83 6.88
C GLY A 261 -5.72 -10.03 7.74
N ILE A 262 -4.69 -10.77 7.35
CA ILE A 262 -4.11 -11.86 8.15
C ILE A 262 -2.65 -11.56 8.50
N GLY A 263 -2.21 -12.11 9.62
CA GLY A 263 -0.86 -11.86 10.10
C GLY A 263 -0.81 -10.81 11.21
N CYS A 264 0.35 -10.77 11.84
CA CYS A 264 0.62 -9.97 13.04
C CYS A 264 0.38 -8.47 12.81
N GLY A 265 -0.66 -7.91 13.46
CA GLY A 265 -1.03 -6.51 13.34
C GLY A 265 -1.72 -6.13 12.02
N ALA A 266 -2.17 -7.10 11.24
CA ALA A 266 -2.93 -6.84 10.02
C ALA A 266 -4.29 -6.21 10.32
N HIS A 267 -4.72 -5.31 9.45
CA HIS A 267 -6.05 -4.69 9.48
C HIS A 267 -6.92 -5.24 8.35
N GLY A 268 -8.22 -5.21 8.54
CA GLY A 268 -9.20 -5.59 7.54
C GLY A 268 -10.39 -4.63 7.50
N LYS A 269 -11.10 -4.62 6.38
CA LYS A 269 -12.37 -3.92 6.16
C LYS A 269 -13.30 -4.83 5.38
N VAL A 270 -14.46 -5.15 5.92
CA VAL A 270 -15.41 -6.06 5.28
C VAL A 270 -16.83 -5.53 5.41
N THR A 271 -17.54 -5.54 4.30
CA THR A 271 -18.96 -5.18 4.21
C THR A 271 -19.82 -6.42 4.37
N ASP A 272 -20.82 -6.38 5.26
CA ASP A 272 -21.81 -7.44 5.40
C ASP A 272 -22.86 -7.38 4.26
N ALA A 273 -23.03 -8.48 3.55
CA ALA A 273 -23.91 -8.56 2.38
C ALA A 273 -25.40 -8.32 2.69
N LYS A 274 -25.81 -8.60 3.92
CA LYS A 274 -27.24 -8.53 4.33
C LYS A 274 -27.61 -7.17 4.88
N THR A 275 -26.72 -6.59 5.66
CA THR A 275 -26.97 -5.34 6.41
C THR A 275 -26.32 -4.11 5.78
N GLY A 276 -25.28 -4.28 4.96
CA GLY A 276 -24.43 -3.18 4.45
C GLY A 276 -23.51 -2.59 5.52
N VAL A 277 -23.47 -3.15 6.72
CA VAL A 277 -22.60 -2.69 7.80
C VAL A 277 -21.14 -2.97 7.44
N ILE A 278 -20.29 -1.95 7.57
CA ILE A 278 -18.84 -2.06 7.36
C ILE A 278 -18.17 -2.36 8.70
N THR A 279 -17.42 -3.44 8.75
CA THR A 279 -16.65 -3.86 9.92
C THR A 279 -15.16 -3.69 9.67
N ARG A 280 -14.46 -3.11 10.62
CA ARG A 280 -12.99 -3.07 10.68
C ARG A 280 -12.49 -4.16 11.61
N THR A 281 -11.35 -4.75 11.27
CA THR A 281 -10.67 -5.75 12.08
C THR A 281 -9.21 -5.38 12.28
N GLU A 282 -8.65 -5.78 13.42
CA GLU A 282 -7.25 -5.62 13.75
C GLU A 282 -6.74 -6.90 14.42
N LYS A 283 -5.61 -7.43 13.95
CA LYS A 283 -4.97 -8.63 14.49
C LYS A 283 -3.99 -8.29 15.61
N VAL A 284 -3.64 -9.29 16.43
CA VAL A 284 -2.65 -9.14 17.49
C VAL A 284 -1.32 -8.61 16.93
N LYS A 285 -0.81 -7.51 17.49
CA LYS A 285 0.34 -6.75 16.94
C LYS A 285 1.70 -7.39 17.16
N HIS A 286 1.90 -8.05 18.29
CA HIS A 286 3.22 -8.58 18.64
C HIS A 286 3.39 -10.03 18.13
N PRO A 287 4.47 -10.39 17.40
CA PRO A 287 4.65 -11.72 16.80
C PRO A 287 4.48 -12.89 17.79
N ARG A 288 5.07 -12.80 18.99
CA ARG A 288 4.91 -13.84 20.01
C ARG A 288 3.45 -13.99 20.47
N GLY A 289 2.72 -12.89 20.59
CA GLY A 289 1.30 -12.92 20.97
C GLY A 289 0.42 -13.44 19.85
N TYR A 290 0.77 -13.16 18.60
CA TYR A 290 0.07 -13.65 17.42
C TYR A 290 0.26 -15.19 17.24
N MET A 291 1.45 -15.70 17.54
CA MET A 291 1.76 -17.12 17.49
C MET A 291 1.43 -17.89 18.79
N ASP A 292 0.75 -17.26 19.74
CA ASP A 292 0.29 -17.88 20.98
C ASP A 292 -1.00 -18.68 20.71
N LEU A 293 -0.90 -20.00 20.68
CA LEU A 293 -2.02 -20.91 20.36
C LEU A 293 -3.24 -20.80 21.31
N ILE A 294 -3.09 -20.16 22.46
CA ILE A 294 -4.17 -19.99 23.44
C ILE A 294 -5.04 -18.76 23.14
N LYS A 295 -4.51 -17.81 22.36
CA LYS A 295 -5.17 -16.53 22.09
C LYS A 295 -5.79 -16.48 20.69
N PRO A 296 -6.94 -15.80 20.52
CA PRO A 296 -7.47 -15.55 19.19
C PRO A 296 -6.54 -14.60 18.41
N TYR A 297 -6.47 -14.76 17.09
CA TYR A 297 -5.72 -13.84 16.23
C TYR A 297 -6.33 -12.44 16.21
N MET A 298 -7.66 -12.35 16.32
CA MET A 298 -8.40 -11.09 16.36
C MET A 298 -8.14 -10.34 17.67
N TYR A 299 -7.54 -9.16 17.57
CA TYR A 299 -7.34 -8.25 18.70
C TYR A 299 -8.55 -7.35 18.92
N LYS A 300 -9.03 -6.73 17.82
CA LYS A 300 -10.17 -5.80 17.87
C LYS A 300 -11.03 -5.99 16.62
N ARG A 301 -12.34 -5.89 16.81
CA ARG A 301 -13.35 -5.80 15.76
C ARG A 301 -14.36 -4.73 16.13
N TRP A 302 -14.71 -3.85 15.17
CA TRP A 302 -15.72 -2.81 15.41
C TRP A 302 -16.44 -2.49 14.10
N GLU A 303 -17.67 -2.02 14.22
CA GLU A 303 -18.42 -1.46 13.12
C GLU A 303 -18.01 -0.01 12.91
N VAL A 304 -17.94 0.43 11.66
CA VAL A 304 -17.66 1.84 11.34
C VAL A 304 -18.92 2.64 11.65
N GLU A 305 -18.75 3.69 12.44
CA GLU A 305 -19.86 4.57 12.81
C GLU A 305 -20.42 5.27 11.55
N GLN A 306 -21.73 5.51 11.55
CA GLN A 306 -22.40 6.11 10.38
C GLN A 306 -21.84 7.49 10.03
N ASP A 307 -21.45 8.28 11.05
CA ASP A 307 -20.90 9.62 10.86
C ASP A 307 -19.47 9.59 10.25
N ASP A 308 -18.71 8.52 10.48
CA ASP A 308 -17.34 8.38 9.95
C ASP A 308 -17.31 7.85 8.51
N LEU A 309 -18.38 7.20 8.03
CA LEU A 309 -18.40 6.53 6.73
C LEU A 309 -18.16 7.46 5.55
N ALA A 310 -18.69 8.68 5.60
CA ALA A 310 -18.51 9.67 4.54
C ALA A 310 -17.03 10.06 4.43
N PHE A 311 -16.41 10.39 5.56
CA PHE A 311 -14.99 10.72 5.60
C PHE A 311 -14.13 9.55 5.12
N GLU A 312 -14.38 8.33 5.63
CA GLU A 312 -13.63 7.14 5.18
C GLU A 312 -13.76 6.89 3.67
N PHE A 313 -14.95 7.07 3.10
CA PHE A 313 -15.18 6.93 1.66
C PHE A 313 -14.39 7.96 0.86
N PHE A 314 -14.57 9.25 1.16
CA PHE A 314 -13.92 10.33 0.40
C PHE A 314 -12.40 10.36 0.61
N MET A 315 -11.90 10.04 1.81
CA MET A 315 -10.48 9.90 2.10
C MET A 315 -9.80 8.86 1.18
N ASN A 316 -10.49 7.76 0.87
CA ASN A 316 -9.98 6.77 -0.07
C ASN A 316 -10.19 7.19 -1.53
N ARG A 317 -11.41 7.55 -1.92
CA ARG A 317 -11.76 7.82 -3.31
C ARG A 317 -11.06 9.04 -3.90
N PHE A 318 -10.86 10.09 -3.13
CA PHE A 318 -10.22 11.33 -3.59
C PHE A 318 -8.69 11.26 -3.63
N ARG A 319 -8.09 10.14 -3.23
CA ARG A 319 -6.68 9.84 -3.55
C ARG A 319 -6.47 9.52 -5.03
N LEU A 320 -7.49 8.97 -5.70
CA LEU A 320 -7.42 8.60 -7.10
C LEU A 320 -7.56 9.83 -8.01
N VAL A 321 -6.80 9.80 -9.11
CA VAL A 321 -6.91 10.81 -10.18
C VAL A 321 -8.09 10.52 -11.09
N GLU A 322 -8.55 9.27 -11.16
CA GLU A 322 -9.73 8.89 -11.94
C GLU A 322 -11.02 9.53 -11.39
N PRO A 323 -11.99 9.84 -12.26
CA PRO A 323 -13.31 10.29 -11.81
C PRO A 323 -14.00 9.24 -10.92
N CYS A 324 -14.68 9.69 -9.86
CA CYS A 324 -15.47 8.89 -8.95
C CYS A 324 -16.95 8.90 -9.37
N PRO A 325 -17.58 7.76 -9.73
CA PRO A 325 -19.02 7.71 -9.95
C PRO A 325 -19.77 8.17 -8.69
N ILE A 326 -20.76 9.07 -8.86
CA ILE A 326 -21.54 9.61 -7.73
C ILE A 326 -22.31 8.50 -7.01
N GLU A 327 -22.75 7.51 -7.76
CA GLU A 327 -23.49 6.35 -7.25
C GLU A 327 -22.67 5.46 -6.30
N ASP A 328 -21.33 5.47 -6.42
CA ASP A 328 -20.43 4.69 -5.56
C ASP A 328 -20.62 5.05 -4.08
N PHE A 329 -20.88 6.34 -3.78
CA PHE A 329 -21.08 6.75 -2.39
C PHE A 329 -22.22 5.96 -1.73
N SER A 330 -23.42 6.02 -2.30
CA SER A 330 -24.58 5.35 -1.71
C SER A 330 -24.49 3.83 -1.81
N SER A 331 -23.92 3.30 -2.89
CA SER A 331 -23.81 1.85 -3.09
C SER A 331 -22.80 1.18 -2.15
N LEU A 332 -21.72 1.87 -1.78
CA LEU A 332 -20.64 1.34 -0.94
C LEU A 332 -20.75 1.71 0.54
N THR A 333 -21.46 2.81 0.86
CA THR A 333 -21.64 3.25 2.27
C THR A 333 -23.03 2.96 2.82
N SER A 334 -24.00 2.63 1.95
CA SER A 334 -25.43 2.52 2.31
C SER A 334 -26.03 3.85 2.83
N GLN A 335 -25.35 4.98 2.62
CA GLN A 335 -25.83 6.29 3.04
C GLN A 335 -26.53 7.04 1.90
N PRO A 336 -27.54 7.87 2.20
CA PRO A 336 -28.16 8.72 1.20
C PRO A 336 -27.20 9.86 0.82
N LEU A 337 -27.03 10.11 -0.48
CA LEU A 337 -26.14 11.18 -0.98
C LEU A 337 -26.48 12.57 -0.40
N GLN A 338 -27.75 12.80 -0.11
CA GLN A 338 -28.24 14.07 0.46
C GLN A 338 -27.55 14.44 1.77
N SER A 339 -27.07 13.46 2.55
CA SER A 339 -26.32 13.72 3.79
C SER A 339 -25.03 14.51 3.55
N GLN A 340 -24.44 14.40 2.35
CA GLN A 340 -23.18 15.07 1.98
C GLN A 340 -23.35 16.30 1.06
N GLN A 341 -24.58 16.68 0.74
CA GLN A 341 -24.86 17.73 -0.23
C GLN A 341 -24.22 19.08 0.14
N ALA A 342 -24.22 19.44 1.42
CA ALA A 342 -23.63 20.70 1.89
C ALA A 342 -22.10 20.72 1.73
N ALA A 343 -21.42 19.65 2.10
CA ALA A 343 -19.98 19.48 1.97
C ALA A 343 -19.55 19.49 0.48
N LEU A 344 -20.25 18.71 -0.35
CA LEU A 344 -20.00 18.64 -1.79
C LEU A 344 -20.18 20.02 -2.45
N THR A 345 -21.24 20.75 -2.10
CA THR A 345 -21.47 22.11 -2.63
C THR A 345 -20.35 23.07 -2.24
N LYS A 346 -19.86 23.00 -0.99
CA LYS A 346 -18.71 23.80 -0.54
C LYS A 346 -17.44 23.45 -1.32
N ALA A 347 -17.16 22.16 -1.52
CA ALA A 347 -15.99 21.66 -2.26
C ALA A 347 -16.01 22.18 -3.72
N ILE A 348 -17.17 22.12 -4.38
CA ILE A 348 -17.35 22.58 -5.77
C ILE A 348 -17.18 24.10 -5.84
N ASN A 349 -17.83 24.85 -4.96
CA ASN A 349 -17.74 26.33 -4.93
C ASN A 349 -16.32 26.82 -4.61
N ALA A 350 -15.55 26.07 -3.81
CA ALA A 350 -14.14 26.34 -3.55
C ALA A 350 -13.22 25.97 -4.73
N GLY A 351 -13.74 25.31 -5.77
CA GLY A 351 -12.98 24.84 -6.92
C GLY A 351 -12.05 23.65 -6.61
N LEU A 352 -12.33 22.92 -5.52
CA LEU A 352 -11.56 21.73 -5.12
C LEU A 352 -12.10 20.47 -5.82
N LEU A 353 -13.39 20.45 -6.13
CA LEU A 353 -14.08 19.33 -6.75
C LEU A 353 -14.85 19.79 -7.98
N ILE A 354 -14.88 18.97 -9.02
CA ILE A 354 -15.67 19.14 -10.23
C ILE A 354 -16.73 18.05 -10.26
N GLN A 355 -17.97 18.41 -10.62
CA GLN A 355 -19.05 17.45 -10.81
C GLN A 355 -19.58 17.54 -12.24
N GLU A 356 -19.34 16.49 -13.01
CA GLU A 356 -19.76 16.41 -14.41
C GLU A 356 -20.14 14.99 -14.80
N ASN A 357 -21.13 14.83 -15.66
CA ASN A 357 -21.52 13.54 -16.26
C ASN A 357 -21.74 12.38 -15.26
N GLY A 358 -22.29 12.69 -14.08
CA GLY A 358 -22.52 11.67 -13.04
C GLY A 358 -21.28 11.26 -12.26
N HIS A 359 -20.21 12.03 -12.33
CA HIS A 359 -18.95 11.77 -11.63
C HIS A 359 -18.48 13.00 -10.84
N TRP A 360 -17.72 12.73 -9.79
CA TRP A 360 -16.87 13.70 -9.14
C TRP A 360 -15.42 13.52 -9.62
N GLN A 361 -14.74 14.61 -9.82
CA GLN A 361 -13.31 14.64 -10.07
C GLN A 361 -12.63 15.65 -9.18
N VAL A 362 -11.60 15.25 -8.47
CA VAL A 362 -10.75 16.18 -7.73
C VAL A 362 -10.03 17.06 -8.72
N SER A 363 -10.14 18.38 -8.57
CA SER A 363 -9.47 19.33 -9.45
C SER A 363 -7.96 19.35 -9.20
N VAL A 364 -7.18 19.98 -10.09
CA VAL A 364 -5.76 20.24 -9.84
C VAL A 364 -5.55 20.98 -8.52
N LYS A 365 -6.41 21.97 -8.21
CA LYS A 365 -6.39 22.68 -6.93
C LYS A 365 -6.75 21.73 -5.78
N GLY A 366 -7.75 20.86 -5.97
CA GLY A 366 -8.19 19.89 -4.95
C GLY A 366 -7.09 18.87 -4.60
N HIS A 367 -6.33 18.40 -5.57
CA HIS A 367 -5.19 17.51 -5.29
C HIS A 367 -4.08 18.23 -4.52
N ARG A 368 -3.84 19.51 -4.77
CA ARG A 368 -2.87 20.32 -4.03
C ARG A 368 -3.29 20.58 -2.58
N PHE A 369 -4.59 20.73 -2.34
CA PHE A 369 -5.20 21.02 -1.04
C PHE A 369 -6.15 19.88 -0.63
N LEU A 370 -5.65 18.64 -0.74
CA LEU A 370 -6.48 17.46 -0.50
C LEU A 370 -6.97 17.39 0.96
N ASN A 371 -6.15 17.77 1.92
CA ASN A 371 -6.56 17.80 3.33
C ASN A 371 -7.70 18.78 3.55
N ASP A 372 -7.62 20.00 2.99
CA ASP A 372 -8.70 20.99 3.09
C ASP A 372 -10.01 20.47 2.43
N LEU A 373 -9.90 19.72 1.32
CA LEU A 373 -11.04 19.06 0.69
C LEU A 373 -11.64 18.01 1.62
N LEU A 374 -10.82 17.17 2.25
CA LEU A 374 -11.27 16.07 3.10
C LEU A 374 -11.87 16.57 4.43
N GLU A 375 -11.38 17.67 4.99
CA GLU A 375 -11.93 18.31 6.19
C GLU A 375 -13.40 18.71 6.04
N LEU A 376 -13.90 18.89 4.83
CA LEU A 376 -15.30 19.20 4.58
C LEU A 376 -16.25 18.03 4.90
N PHE A 377 -15.73 16.83 5.02
CA PHE A 377 -16.50 15.58 5.23
C PHE A 377 -16.34 15.00 6.64
N VAL A 378 -15.67 15.71 7.53
CA VAL A 378 -15.52 15.36 8.95
C VAL A 378 -16.70 15.84 9.79
#